data_8f8c31a88d5eecf7300c28978046db03
#
_entry.id   8f8c31a88d5eecf7300c28978046db03
#
_cell.length_a   1.000
_cell.length_b   1.000
_cell.length_c   1.000
_cell.angle_alpha   90.00
_cell.angle_beta   90.00
_cell.angle_gamma   90.00
#
_symmetry.space_group_name_H-M   'P 1'
#
loop_
_entity.id
_entity.type
_entity.pdbx_description
1 polymer ?
#
loop_
_entity_poly.entity_id
_entity_poly.type
_entity_poly.pdbx_seq_one_letter_code
_entity_poly.pdbx_strand_id
1 'polypeptide(L)'
;MFQGSTAFRNLIAFFQLTYVMTDEDERELQAELARLQQEHRDLDAAIDALHQSPAPDLLRLQRLKKRKLQLRDRIAFIEDQITPDIIA
;
A
#
# COMPACT_ATOMS: atom_id res chain seq x y z
N MET A 1 -12.82 22.41 22.37
CA MET A 1 -13.25 21.09 22.06
C MET A 1 -12.45 20.46 20.96
N PHE A 2 -12.56 21.00 19.80
CA PHE A 2 -11.79 20.47 18.68
C PHE A 2 -10.32 20.74 18.81
N GLN A 3 -9.97 21.72 19.58
CA GLN A 3 -8.58 22.01 19.83
C GLN A 3 -7.88 20.86 20.54
N GLY A 4 -8.59 20.22 21.45
CA GLY A 4 -8.05 19.06 22.11
C GLY A 4 -7.78 17.94 21.14
N SER A 5 -8.70 17.74 20.21
CA SER A 5 -8.53 16.74 19.18
C SER A 5 -7.33 17.01 18.29
N THR A 6 -7.15 18.25 17.93
CA THR A 6 -6.01 18.66 17.11
C THR A 6 -4.72 18.47 17.87
N ALA A 7 -4.69 18.84 19.13
CA ALA A 7 -3.50 18.66 19.96
C ALA A 7 -3.16 17.20 20.10
N PHE A 8 -4.17 16.36 20.28
CA PHE A 8 -3.96 14.93 20.41
C PHE A 8 -3.39 14.35 19.13
N ARG A 9 -3.90 14.80 18.01
CA ARG A 9 -3.42 14.35 16.71
C ARG A 9 -1.96 14.76 16.51
N ASN A 10 -1.62 15.99 16.89
CA ASN A 10 -0.25 16.46 16.81
C ASN A 10 0.66 15.66 17.71
N LEU A 11 0.17 15.28 18.86
CA LEU A 11 0.93 14.49 19.80
C LEU A 11 1.22 13.11 19.23
N ILE A 12 0.24 12.51 18.59
CA ILE A 12 0.43 11.21 17.95
C ILE A 12 1.46 11.31 16.84
N ALA A 13 1.37 12.37 16.04
CA ALA A 13 2.34 12.58 14.97
C ALA A 13 3.74 12.74 15.53
N PHE A 14 3.85 13.50 16.63
CA PHE A 14 5.13 13.67 17.28
C PHE A 14 5.66 12.35 17.80
N PHE A 15 4.80 11.55 18.39
CA PHE A 15 5.17 10.22 18.86
C PHE A 15 5.69 9.35 17.74
N GLN A 16 5.03 9.39 16.60
CA GLN A 16 5.47 8.60 15.46
C GLN A 16 6.80 9.06 14.92
N LEU A 17 7.04 10.37 14.98
CA LEU A 17 8.33 10.89 14.56
C LEU A 17 9.42 10.51 15.54
N THR A 18 9.08 10.53 16.83
CA THR A 18 10.04 10.19 17.86
C THR A 18 10.24 8.69 17.95
N TYR A 19 9.20 7.95 17.69
CA TYR A 19 9.28 6.50 17.70
C TYR A 19 9.97 6.07 16.43
N VAL A 20 11.25 6.08 16.50
CA VAL A 20 12.06 5.76 15.32
C VAL A 20 11.78 4.34 14.89
N MET A 21 11.47 4.19 13.63
CA MET A 21 11.32 2.88 13.04
C MET A 21 12.64 2.15 13.14
N THR A 22 12.62 0.97 13.73
CA THR A 22 13.84 0.18 13.86
C THR A 22 14.22 -0.42 12.52
N ASP A 23 15.47 -0.86 12.41
CA ASP A 23 15.92 -1.53 11.20
C ASP A 23 15.08 -2.76 10.91
N GLU A 24 14.63 -3.43 11.96
CA GLU A 24 13.80 -4.60 11.84
C GLU A 24 12.43 -4.24 11.27
N ASP A 25 11.84 -3.17 11.78
CA ASP A 25 10.55 -2.69 11.27
C ASP A 25 10.66 -2.32 9.80
N GLU A 26 11.74 -1.66 9.46
CA GLU A 26 11.97 -1.25 8.07
C GLU A 26 12.11 -2.46 7.16
N ARG A 27 12.82 -3.47 7.61
CA ARG A 27 12.97 -4.70 6.85
C ARG A 27 11.64 -5.41 6.66
N GLU A 28 10.81 -5.42 7.69
CA GLU A 28 9.49 -6.03 7.59
C GLU A 28 8.63 -5.30 6.57
N LEU A 29 8.67 -3.98 6.59
CA LEU A 29 7.92 -3.19 5.61
C LEU A 29 8.43 -3.42 4.20
N GLN A 30 9.73 -3.49 4.03
CA GLN A 30 10.31 -3.75 2.73
C GLN A 30 9.95 -5.13 2.21
N ALA A 31 9.91 -6.12 3.10
CA ALA A 31 9.51 -7.47 2.73
C ALA A 31 8.04 -7.51 2.32
N GLU A 32 7.20 -6.80 3.07
CA GLU A 32 5.80 -6.71 2.72
C GLU A 32 5.61 -6.01 1.38
N LEU A 33 6.36 -4.94 1.17
CA LEU A 33 6.29 -4.21 -0.09
C LEU A 33 6.65 -5.09 -1.27
N ALA A 34 7.73 -5.85 -1.15
CA ALA A 34 8.14 -6.74 -2.22
C ALA A 34 7.08 -7.79 -2.52
N ARG A 35 6.46 -8.34 -1.47
CA ARG A 35 5.41 -9.32 -1.65
C ARG A 35 4.19 -8.73 -2.34
N LEU A 36 3.81 -7.52 -1.94
CA LEU A 36 2.67 -6.86 -2.54
C LEU A 36 2.93 -6.47 -3.99
N GLN A 37 4.14 -6.05 -4.29
CA GLN A 37 4.51 -5.73 -5.66
C GLN A 37 4.47 -6.97 -6.54
N GLN A 38 4.89 -8.10 -6.02
CA GLN A 38 4.81 -9.34 -6.78
C GLN A 38 3.36 -9.75 -7.02
N GLU A 39 2.53 -9.63 -5.99
CA GLU A 39 1.12 -9.93 -6.13
C GLU A 39 0.46 -8.98 -7.15
N HIS A 40 0.85 -7.74 -7.14
CA HIS A 40 0.33 -6.76 -8.09
C HIS A 40 0.68 -7.16 -9.53
N ARG A 41 1.90 -7.59 -9.76
CA ARG A 41 2.31 -8.06 -11.08
C ARG A 41 1.55 -9.30 -11.51
N ASP A 42 1.35 -10.22 -10.56
CA ASP A 42 0.59 -11.43 -10.85
C ASP A 42 -0.84 -11.11 -11.24
N LEU A 43 -1.44 -10.14 -10.58
CA LEU A 43 -2.79 -9.70 -10.92
C LEU A 43 -2.84 -9.03 -12.28
N ASP A 44 -1.85 -8.22 -12.61
CA ASP A 44 -1.78 -7.62 -13.93
C ASP A 44 -1.75 -8.69 -15.01
N ALA A 45 -0.93 -9.70 -14.82
CA ALA A 45 -0.83 -10.80 -15.78
C ALA A 45 -2.16 -11.56 -15.89
N ALA A 46 -2.82 -11.80 -14.76
CA ALA A 46 -4.09 -12.48 -14.77
C ALA A 46 -5.16 -11.66 -15.47
N ILE A 47 -5.17 -10.36 -15.26
CA ILE A 47 -6.13 -9.48 -15.93
C ILE A 47 -5.89 -9.49 -17.44
N ASP A 48 -4.64 -9.39 -17.85
CA ASP A 48 -4.31 -9.46 -19.28
C ASP A 48 -4.76 -10.77 -19.90
N ALA A 49 -4.51 -11.87 -19.20
CA ALA A 49 -4.92 -13.19 -19.70
C ALA A 49 -6.43 -13.27 -19.88
N LEU A 50 -7.18 -12.71 -18.94
CA LEU A 50 -8.63 -12.71 -19.04
C LEU A 50 -9.12 -11.83 -20.17
N HIS A 51 -8.46 -10.70 -20.41
CA HIS A 51 -8.82 -9.84 -21.53
C HIS A 51 -8.60 -10.51 -22.87
N GLN A 52 -7.62 -11.37 -22.96
CA GLN A 52 -7.32 -12.08 -24.20
C GLN A 52 -8.19 -13.30 -24.40
N SER A 53 -8.96 -13.66 -23.40
CA SER A 53 -9.85 -14.81 -23.50
C SER A 53 -10.98 -14.53 -24.47
N PRO A 54 -11.42 -15.53 -25.25
CA PRO A 54 -12.54 -15.34 -26.18
C PRO A 54 -13.83 -14.99 -25.47
N ALA A 55 -14.00 -15.45 -24.24
CA ALA A 55 -15.21 -15.17 -23.47
C ALA A 55 -14.80 -14.78 -22.06
N PRO A 56 -14.36 -13.54 -21.87
CA PRO A 56 -13.88 -13.12 -20.58
C PRO A 56 -15.00 -13.06 -19.54
N ASP A 57 -14.68 -13.51 -18.34
CA ASP A 57 -15.58 -13.44 -17.22
C ASP A 57 -15.51 -12.03 -16.64
N LEU A 58 -16.49 -11.22 -16.94
CA LEU A 58 -16.48 -9.82 -16.53
C LEU A 58 -16.52 -9.65 -15.02
N LEU A 59 -17.25 -10.52 -14.34
CA LEU A 59 -17.31 -10.43 -12.89
C LEU A 59 -15.95 -10.72 -12.27
N ARG A 60 -15.28 -11.73 -12.77
CA ARG A 60 -13.95 -12.08 -12.29
C ARG A 60 -12.97 -10.96 -12.59
N LEU A 61 -13.08 -10.35 -13.77
CA LEU A 61 -12.26 -9.22 -14.14
C LEU A 61 -12.43 -8.07 -13.17
N GLN A 62 -13.66 -7.75 -12.83
CA GLN A 62 -13.93 -6.68 -11.90
C GLN A 62 -13.33 -6.95 -10.53
N ARG A 63 -13.42 -8.18 -10.07
CA ARG A 63 -12.84 -8.57 -8.79
C ARG A 63 -11.32 -8.41 -8.81
N LEU A 64 -10.70 -8.84 -9.87
CA LEU A 64 -9.24 -8.72 -9.98
C LEU A 64 -8.80 -7.27 -10.07
N LYS A 65 -9.52 -6.46 -10.80
CA LYS A 65 -9.20 -5.03 -10.88
C LYS A 65 -9.36 -4.35 -9.54
N LYS A 66 -10.38 -4.71 -8.80
CA LYS A 66 -10.59 -4.16 -7.47
C LYS A 66 -9.44 -4.55 -6.54
N ARG A 67 -9.04 -5.81 -6.59
CA ARG A 67 -7.92 -6.29 -5.80
C ARG A 67 -6.64 -5.55 -6.17
N LYS A 68 -6.42 -5.35 -7.46
CA LYS A 68 -5.25 -4.62 -7.94
C LYS A 68 -5.20 -3.20 -7.37
N LEU A 69 -6.34 -2.52 -7.35
CA LEU A 69 -6.40 -1.18 -6.80
C LEU A 69 -6.09 -1.17 -5.30
N GLN A 70 -6.61 -2.15 -4.59
CA GLN A 70 -6.33 -2.26 -3.16
C GLN A 70 -4.85 -2.48 -2.90
N LEU A 71 -4.22 -3.32 -3.70
CA LEU A 71 -2.78 -3.56 -3.58
C LEU A 71 -1.99 -2.30 -3.91
N ARG A 72 -2.39 -1.59 -4.94
CA ARG A 72 -1.72 -0.36 -5.32
C ARG A 72 -1.78 0.67 -4.20
N ASP A 73 -2.94 0.79 -3.57
CA ASP A 73 -3.08 1.72 -2.46
C ASP A 73 -2.19 1.32 -1.28
N ARG A 74 -2.15 0.04 -0.99
CA ARG A 74 -1.32 -0.45 0.11
C ARG A 74 0.16 -0.26 -0.20
N ILE A 75 0.56 -0.52 -1.43
CA ILE A 75 1.94 -0.32 -1.86
C ILE A 75 2.34 1.15 -1.70
N ALA A 76 1.49 2.06 -2.15
CA ALA A 76 1.77 3.48 -2.02
C ALA A 76 1.91 3.88 -0.57
N PHE A 77 1.05 3.35 0.28
CA PHE A 77 1.12 3.64 1.71
C PHE A 77 2.45 3.18 2.30
N ILE A 78 2.88 1.97 1.97
CA ILE A 78 4.13 1.44 2.51
C ILE A 78 5.32 2.20 1.96
N GLU A 79 5.30 2.55 0.69
CA GLU A 79 6.38 3.34 0.11
C GLU A 79 6.53 4.68 0.81
N ASP A 80 5.43 5.30 1.17
CA ASP A 80 5.47 6.54 1.92
C ASP A 80 6.09 6.34 3.30
N GLN A 81 5.88 5.20 3.90
CA GLN A 81 6.45 4.91 5.20
C GLN A 81 7.96 4.68 5.13
N ILE A 82 8.41 4.07 4.06
CA ILE A 82 9.83 3.73 3.94
C ILE A 82 10.66 4.90 3.48
N THR A 83 10.13 5.72 2.59
CA THR A 83 10.89 6.84 2.04
C THR A 83 10.17 8.15 2.25
N PRO A 84 9.96 8.56 3.48
CA PRO A 84 9.28 9.81 3.75
C PRO A 84 10.22 10.96 3.50
N ASP A 85 9.72 11.99 2.91
CA ASP A 85 10.43 13.25 2.87
C ASP A 85 11.75 13.31 2.29
N ILE A 86 12.14 12.33 1.63
CA ILE A 86 13.41 12.39 1.02
C ILE A 86 13.51 13.50 0.09
N ILE A 87 12.42 13.89 -0.40
CA ILE A 87 12.41 14.91 -1.38
C ILE A 87 12.60 16.25 -0.83
N ALA A 88 12.36 16.38 0.37
CA ALA A 88 12.39 17.71 0.98
C ALA A 88 13.62 18.53 0.63
#